data_dddaf65ac13804107dd07ae258bcf7ff
#
_entry.id   dddaf65ac13804107dd07ae258bcf7ff
#
_cell.length_a   1.000
_cell.length_b   1.000
_cell.length_c   1.000
_cell.angle_alpha   90.00
_cell.angle_beta   90.00
_cell.angle_gamma   90.00
#
_symmetry.space_group_name_H-M   'P 1'
#
loop_
_entity.id
_entity.type
_entity.pdbx_description
1 polymer ?
#
loop_
_entity_poly.entity_id
_entity_poly.type
_entity_poly.pdbx_seq_one_letter_code
_entity_poly.pdbx_strand_id
1 'polypeptide(L)'
;MGQKMHPHGLRVGVIKDWNSKWYADSKNFSDYLIEDVKIREYVKKKLFVSGISKIEIERTAKFVKVNVYTAKPGLVIGKGGNLAETLRNELSKMINKEVNLNIVEVKDIDTDAQLVAENICNQLERRISFRRAMKQCMQKAMKAGALGIKTSVSGRLGGADMARTEFYKEGTIPLQTLRANIDYGFYEADTTYGKIGVKVWIYKGEVLKAKQNNAKGGEE
;
A
#
# COMPACT_ATOMS: atom_id res chain seq x y z
N MET A 1 9.11 20.60 17.09
CA MET A 1 8.76 19.18 16.99
C MET A 1 9.56 18.55 15.85
N GLY A 2 10.19 17.39 16.07
CA GLY A 2 11.01 16.73 15.07
C GLY A 2 10.19 16.23 13.87
N GLN A 3 10.87 16.10 12.73
CA GLN A 3 10.32 15.54 11.51
C GLN A 3 9.93 14.05 11.73
N LYS A 4 8.85 13.60 11.10
CA LYS A 4 8.41 12.20 11.13
C LYS A 4 8.90 11.51 9.87
N MET A 5 9.67 10.43 10.04
CA MET A 5 10.12 9.61 8.92
C MET A 5 8.99 8.71 8.41
N HIS A 6 9.06 8.38 7.12
CA HIS A 6 8.12 7.44 6.50
C HIS A 6 8.33 6.03 7.10
N PRO A 7 7.27 5.38 7.64
CA PRO A 7 7.43 4.12 8.38
C PRO A 7 7.98 2.98 7.53
N HIS A 8 7.60 2.91 6.25
CA HIS A 8 8.12 1.91 5.33
C HIS A 8 9.61 2.18 5.02
N GLY A 9 9.96 3.44 4.68
CA GLY A 9 11.34 3.81 4.36
C GLY A 9 12.33 3.55 5.49
N LEU A 10 11.91 3.78 6.76
CA LEU A 10 12.73 3.47 7.93
C LEU A 10 13.07 1.97 8.06
N ARG A 11 12.22 1.09 7.54
CA ARG A 11 12.30 -0.36 7.70
C ARG A 11 12.78 -1.11 6.46
N VAL A 12 13.04 -0.40 5.37
CA VAL A 12 13.63 -0.98 4.17
C VAL A 12 15.03 -1.51 4.48
N GLY A 13 15.31 -2.74 4.03
CA GLY A 13 16.57 -3.43 4.34
C GLY A 13 16.64 -4.08 5.73
N VAL A 14 15.68 -3.83 6.63
CA VAL A 14 15.60 -4.47 7.96
C VAL A 14 14.51 -5.55 7.98
N ILE A 15 13.25 -5.18 7.73
CA ILE A 15 12.08 -6.08 7.70
C ILE A 15 11.22 -5.91 6.46
N LYS A 16 11.36 -4.81 5.73
CA LYS A 16 10.63 -4.51 4.49
C LYS A 16 11.59 -4.53 3.31
N ASP A 17 11.05 -4.88 2.15
CA ASP A 17 11.76 -4.87 0.87
C ASP A 17 11.22 -3.77 -0.05
N TRP A 18 11.92 -3.54 -1.17
CA TRP A 18 11.55 -2.55 -2.19
C TRP A 18 10.33 -3.00 -3.00
N ASN A 19 9.53 -2.03 -3.45
CA ASN A 19 8.43 -2.32 -4.38
C ASN A 19 8.90 -2.41 -5.84
N SER A 20 10.04 -1.83 -6.16
CA SER A 20 10.70 -1.96 -7.48
C SER A 20 11.97 -2.79 -7.30
N LYS A 21 11.96 -4.00 -7.87
CA LYS A 21 13.03 -5.00 -7.71
C LYS A 21 13.82 -5.11 -9.02
N TRP A 22 14.64 -4.10 -9.30
CA TRP A 22 15.49 -4.07 -10.46
C TRP A 22 16.70 -3.16 -10.24
N TYR A 23 17.72 -3.39 -11.04
CA TYR A 23 18.91 -2.57 -11.14
C TYR A 23 19.07 -2.07 -12.58
N ALA A 24 19.55 -0.84 -12.76
CA ALA A 24 19.86 -0.28 -14.07
C ALA A 24 21.08 0.64 -13.98
N ASP A 25 21.82 0.73 -15.09
CA ASP A 25 22.89 1.69 -15.22
C ASP A 25 22.35 3.12 -15.23
N SER A 26 23.18 4.10 -14.89
CA SER A 26 22.77 5.51 -14.76
C SER A 26 22.16 6.07 -16.07
N LYS A 27 22.51 5.53 -17.24
CA LYS A 27 21.94 5.95 -18.53
C LYS A 27 20.48 5.56 -18.70
N ASN A 28 20.09 4.36 -18.24
CA ASN A 28 18.75 3.78 -18.43
C ASN A 28 17.85 3.94 -17.20
N PHE A 29 18.41 4.40 -16.09
CA PHE A 29 17.70 4.49 -14.82
C PHE A 29 16.47 5.42 -14.89
N SER A 30 16.63 6.59 -15.50
CA SER A 30 15.56 7.58 -15.66
C SER A 30 14.38 7.02 -16.43
N ASP A 31 14.65 6.33 -17.54
CA ASP A 31 13.61 5.78 -18.43
C ASP A 31 12.81 4.69 -17.72
N TYR A 32 13.51 3.78 -17.02
CA TYR A 32 12.85 2.71 -16.26
C TYR A 32 12.03 3.24 -15.09
N LEU A 33 12.50 4.30 -14.43
CA LEU A 33 11.76 4.94 -13.36
C LEU A 33 10.45 5.58 -13.87
N ILE A 34 10.53 6.30 -15.00
CA ILE A 34 9.36 6.93 -15.64
C ILE A 34 8.37 5.85 -16.11
N GLU A 35 8.86 4.76 -16.71
CA GLU A 35 8.02 3.63 -17.09
C GLU A 35 7.30 3.03 -15.86
N ASP A 36 8.01 2.83 -14.73
CA ASP A 36 7.41 2.29 -13.50
C ASP A 36 6.32 3.19 -12.94
N VAL A 37 6.51 4.50 -12.95
CA VAL A 37 5.49 5.46 -12.51
C VAL A 37 4.24 5.35 -13.40
N LYS A 38 4.42 5.35 -14.73
CA LYS A 38 3.32 5.20 -15.70
C LYS A 38 2.55 3.89 -15.49
N ILE A 39 3.26 2.76 -15.28
CA ILE A 39 2.62 1.46 -14.98
C ILE A 39 1.75 1.57 -13.73
N ARG A 40 2.31 2.10 -12.63
CA ARG A 40 1.61 2.20 -11.34
C ARG A 40 0.37 3.07 -11.44
N GLU A 41 0.47 4.23 -12.07
CA GLU A 41 -0.65 5.15 -12.26
C GLU A 41 -1.74 4.53 -13.13
N TYR A 42 -1.34 3.92 -14.26
CA TYR A 42 -2.28 3.29 -15.19
C TYR A 42 -3.05 2.14 -14.53
N VAL A 43 -2.33 1.22 -13.88
CA VAL A 43 -2.93 0.08 -13.18
C VAL A 43 -3.85 0.57 -12.06
N LYS A 44 -3.40 1.53 -11.25
CA LYS A 44 -4.21 2.08 -10.16
C LYS A 44 -5.47 2.78 -10.65
N LYS A 45 -5.38 3.56 -11.73
CA LYS A 45 -6.53 4.24 -12.34
C LYS A 45 -7.54 3.26 -12.93
N LYS A 46 -7.09 2.23 -13.64
CA LYS A 46 -7.97 1.26 -14.32
C LYS A 46 -8.63 0.29 -13.34
N LEU A 47 -7.91 -0.11 -12.30
CA LEU A 47 -8.35 -1.11 -11.33
C LEU A 47 -8.75 -0.52 -9.97
N PHE A 48 -9.11 0.76 -9.91
CA PHE A 48 -9.45 1.45 -8.66
C PHE A 48 -10.53 0.71 -7.84
N VAL A 49 -11.57 0.22 -8.52
CA VAL A 49 -12.70 -0.49 -7.89
C VAL A 49 -12.29 -1.81 -7.24
N SER A 50 -11.19 -2.41 -7.69
CA SER A 50 -10.69 -3.70 -7.18
C SER A 50 -9.95 -3.59 -5.85
N GLY A 51 -9.61 -2.37 -5.40
CA GLY A 51 -8.85 -2.11 -4.18
C GLY A 51 -7.41 -2.65 -4.30
N ILE A 52 -6.49 -1.82 -4.77
CA ILE A 52 -5.08 -2.19 -4.93
C ILE A 52 -4.30 -1.79 -3.68
N SER A 53 -3.70 -2.76 -3.00
CA SER A 53 -2.83 -2.53 -1.85
C SER A 53 -1.46 -2.01 -2.29
N LYS A 54 -0.75 -2.79 -3.11
CA LYS A 54 0.57 -2.44 -3.63
C LYS A 54 0.82 -3.05 -5.01
N ILE A 55 1.76 -2.46 -5.74
CA ILE A 55 2.23 -2.95 -7.04
C ILE A 55 3.73 -3.15 -6.93
N GLU A 56 4.19 -4.38 -7.10
CA GLU A 56 5.61 -4.69 -7.17
C GLU A 56 6.02 -4.91 -8.64
N ILE A 57 7.17 -4.35 -9.02
CA ILE A 57 7.68 -4.43 -10.38
C ILE A 57 9.07 -5.05 -10.34
N GLU A 58 9.21 -6.16 -11.04
CA GLU A 58 10.48 -6.86 -11.25
C GLU A 58 10.86 -6.72 -12.72
N ARG A 59 12.10 -6.31 -13.01
CA ARG A 59 12.58 -6.16 -14.38
C ARG A 59 13.70 -7.13 -14.65
N THR A 60 13.60 -7.83 -15.76
CA THR A 60 14.65 -8.61 -16.38
C THR A 60 15.00 -8.01 -17.74
N ALA A 61 16.08 -8.48 -18.37
CA ALA A 61 16.51 -7.97 -19.67
C ALA A 61 15.42 -8.08 -20.74
N LYS A 62 14.61 -9.15 -20.71
CA LYS A 62 13.62 -9.46 -21.77
C LYS A 62 12.19 -9.10 -21.41
N PHE A 63 11.78 -9.16 -20.15
CA PHE A 63 10.40 -8.96 -19.72
C PHE A 63 10.29 -8.18 -18.42
N VAL A 64 9.12 -7.58 -18.21
CA VAL A 64 8.75 -6.87 -16.97
C VAL A 64 7.65 -7.67 -16.29
N LYS A 65 7.88 -8.06 -15.04
CA LYS A 65 6.90 -8.77 -14.22
C LYS A 65 6.24 -7.77 -13.27
N VAL A 66 4.92 -7.67 -13.34
CA VAL A 66 4.11 -6.78 -12.51
C VAL A 66 3.23 -7.62 -11.60
N ASN A 67 3.52 -7.58 -10.29
CA ASN A 67 2.72 -8.25 -9.27
C ASN A 67 1.73 -7.23 -8.69
N VAL A 68 0.45 -7.43 -8.90
CA VAL A 68 -0.63 -6.57 -8.39
C VAL A 68 -1.30 -7.23 -7.21
N TYR A 69 -1.18 -6.61 -6.04
CA TYR A 69 -1.83 -7.05 -4.81
C TYR A 69 -3.19 -6.37 -4.70
N THR A 70 -4.26 -7.16 -4.72
CA THR A 70 -5.64 -6.65 -4.75
C THR A 70 -6.53 -7.34 -3.72
N ALA A 71 -7.53 -6.61 -3.23
CA ALA A 71 -8.56 -7.13 -2.35
C ALA A 71 -9.59 -8.01 -3.09
N LYS A 72 -9.78 -7.77 -4.40
CA LYS A 72 -10.82 -8.43 -5.21
C LYS A 72 -10.22 -8.95 -6.51
N PRO A 73 -9.49 -10.07 -6.50
CA PRO A 73 -8.81 -10.60 -7.68
C PRO A 73 -9.77 -10.95 -8.82
N GLY A 74 -10.99 -11.41 -8.51
CA GLY A 74 -11.99 -11.72 -9.53
C GLY A 74 -12.38 -10.56 -10.42
N LEU A 75 -12.39 -9.32 -9.91
CA LEU A 75 -12.66 -8.12 -10.72
C LEU A 75 -11.50 -7.76 -11.67
N VAL A 76 -10.28 -8.10 -11.29
CA VAL A 76 -9.08 -7.86 -12.10
C VAL A 76 -8.95 -8.91 -13.20
N ILE A 77 -9.21 -10.16 -12.89
CA ILE A 77 -9.14 -11.28 -13.85
C ILE A 77 -10.28 -11.17 -14.88
N GLY A 78 -11.50 -10.85 -14.41
CA GLY A 78 -12.68 -10.81 -15.25
C GLY A 78 -13.19 -12.19 -15.70
N LYS A 79 -14.23 -12.18 -16.53
CA LYS A 79 -14.78 -13.41 -17.08
C LYS A 79 -13.80 -14.07 -18.05
N GLY A 80 -13.38 -15.30 -17.75
CA GLY A 80 -12.46 -16.05 -18.61
C GLY A 80 -11.04 -15.47 -18.74
N GLY A 81 -10.63 -14.52 -17.86
CA GLY A 81 -9.29 -13.92 -17.92
C GLY A 81 -9.15 -12.73 -18.89
N ASN A 82 -10.18 -12.37 -19.63
CA ASN A 82 -10.14 -11.38 -20.70
C ASN A 82 -9.65 -9.99 -20.23
N LEU A 83 -10.02 -9.56 -19.01
CA LEU A 83 -9.60 -8.26 -18.48
C LEU A 83 -8.10 -8.24 -18.16
N ALA A 84 -7.59 -9.33 -17.60
CA ALA A 84 -6.16 -9.46 -17.30
C ALA A 84 -5.32 -9.48 -18.57
N GLU A 85 -5.76 -10.18 -19.63
CA GLU A 85 -5.09 -10.20 -20.93
C GLU A 85 -5.13 -8.84 -21.62
N THR A 86 -6.27 -8.16 -21.60
CA THR A 86 -6.39 -6.80 -22.12
C THR A 86 -5.43 -5.86 -21.42
N LEU A 87 -5.37 -5.90 -20.09
CA LEU A 87 -4.46 -5.09 -19.29
C LEU A 87 -2.99 -5.40 -19.61
N ARG A 88 -2.63 -6.68 -19.74
CA ARG A 88 -1.29 -7.13 -20.15
C ARG A 88 -0.90 -6.55 -21.50
N ASN A 89 -1.79 -6.65 -22.49
CA ASN A 89 -1.54 -6.17 -23.85
C ASN A 89 -1.40 -4.63 -23.89
N GLU A 90 -2.19 -3.90 -23.12
CA GLU A 90 -2.10 -2.45 -23.01
C GLU A 90 -0.78 -2.01 -22.36
N LEU A 91 -0.38 -2.66 -21.26
CA LEU A 91 0.90 -2.42 -20.59
C LEU A 91 2.09 -2.75 -21.53
N SER A 92 2.02 -3.86 -22.27
CA SER A 92 3.06 -4.24 -23.22
C SER A 92 3.22 -3.20 -24.35
N LYS A 93 2.11 -2.65 -24.85
CA LYS A 93 2.12 -1.57 -25.85
C LYS A 93 2.71 -0.26 -25.29
N MET A 94 2.43 0.04 -24.02
CA MET A 94 2.92 1.27 -23.36
C MET A 94 4.44 1.26 -23.17
N ILE A 95 5.02 0.08 -22.87
CA ILE A 95 6.44 -0.06 -22.50
C ILE A 95 7.28 -0.58 -23.68
N ASN A 96 6.65 -1.08 -24.75
CA ASN A 96 7.31 -1.78 -25.86
C ASN A 96 8.15 -2.99 -25.42
N LYS A 97 7.72 -3.67 -24.33
CA LYS A 97 8.35 -4.87 -23.79
C LYS A 97 7.29 -5.90 -23.41
N GLU A 98 7.69 -7.16 -23.32
CA GLU A 98 6.80 -8.20 -22.83
C GLU A 98 6.51 -7.98 -21.33
N VAL A 99 5.22 -7.99 -20.96
CA VAL A 99 4.77 -7.83 -19.58
C VAL A 99 4.12 -9.11 -19.08
N ASN A 100 4.60 -9.61 -17.94
CA ASN A 100 3.98 -10.70 -17.20
C ASN A 100 3.20 -10.12 -16.02
N LEU A 101 1.87 -10.27 -16.03
CA LEU A 101 0.98 -9.79 -14.99
C LEU A 101 0.63 -10.90 -14.02
N ASN A 102 0.98 -10.74 -12.75
CA ASN A 102 0.58 -11.63 -11.66
C ASN A 102 -0.41 -10.91 -10.75
N ILE A 103 -1.52 -11.56 -10.45
CA ILE A 103 -2.54 -11.05 -9.55
C ILE A 103 -2.45 -11.84 -8.24
N VAL A 104 -2.21 -11.14 -7.15
CA VAL A 104 -2.05 -11.72 -5.81
C VAL A 104 -3.19 -11.22 -4.93
N GLU A 105 -3.89 -12.12 -4.28
CA GLU A 105 -4.95 -11.78 -3.34
C GLU A 105 -4.39 -11.30 -2.01
N VAL A 106 -4.96 -10.21 -1.49
CA VAL A 106 -4.73 -9.74 -0.13
C VAL A 106 -5.79 -10.33 0.78
N LYS A 107 -5.40 -11.31 1.62
CA LYS A 107 -6.33 -12.03 2.50
C LYS A 107 -6.97 -11.12 3.54
N ASP A 108 -6.17 -10.27 4.20
CA ASP A 108 -6.61 -9.43 5.32
C ASP A 108 -6.77 -7.98 4.88
N ILE A 109 -7.90 -7.65 4.28
CA ILE A 109 -8.21 -6.32 3.74
C ILE A 109 -8.22 -5.26 4.85
N ASP A 110 -8.80 -5.56 6.00
CA ASP A 110 -8.97 -4.63 7.12
C ASP A 110 -7.65 -4.37 7.89
N THR A 111 -6.61 -5.16 7.66
CA THR A 111 -5.27 -4.94 8.23
C THR A 111 -4.28 -4.35 7.23
N ASP A 112 -4.70 -4.07 6.00
CA ASP A 112 -3.88 -3.39 5.01
C ASP A 112 -4.09 -1.86 5.09
N ALA A 113 -3.01 -1.14 5.39
CA ALA A 113 -3.10 0.30 5.67
C ALA A 113 -3.55 1.12 4.44
N GLN A 114 -3.16 0.71 3.22
CA GLN A 114 -3.54 1.40 2.00
C GLN A 114 -5.02 1.24 1.71
N LEU A 115 -5.55 0.01 1.84
CA LEU A 115 -6.96 -0.28 1.61
C LEU A 115 -7.87 0.38 2.65
N VAL A 116 -7.42 0.44 3.90
CA VAL A 116 -8.12 1.16 4.96
C VAL A 116 -8.14 2.67 4.70
N ALA A 117 -7.03 3.25 4.23
CA ALA A 117 -6.99 4.66 3.85
C ALA A 117 -7.95 4.99 2.70
N GLU A 118 -7.96 4.16 1.66
CA GLU A 118 -8.89 4.29 0.53
C GLU A 118 -10.37 4.14 0.98
N ASN A 119 -10.65 3.21 1.89
CA ASN A 119 -12.00 3.04 2.44
C ASN A 119 -12.46 4.28 3.24
N ILE A 120 -11.58 4.88 4.06
CA ILE A 120 -11.90 6.12 4.77
C ILE A 120 -12.18 7.25 3.76
N CYS A 121 -11.34 7.39 2.72
CA CYS A 121 -11.53 8.40 1.68
C CYS A 121 -12.85 8.24 0.93
N ASN A 122 -13.19 7.03 0.51
CA ASN A 122 -14.47 6.73 -0.14
C ASN A 122 -15.70 7.08 0.74
N GLN A 123 -15.57 6.90 2.08
CA GLN A 123 -16.63 7.30 3.02
C GLN A 123 -16.73 8.83 3.14
N LEU A 124 -15.58 9.55 3.13
CA LEU A 124 -15.55 11.02 3.17
C LEU A 124 -16.17 11.63 1.90
N GLU A 125 -15.89 11.08 0.73
CA GLU A 125 -16.49 11.49 -0.55
C GLU A 125 -18.01 11.28 -0.56
N ARG A 126 -18.48 10.25 0.12
CA ARG A 126 -19.92 9.99 0.36
C ARG A 126 -20.52 10.84 1.47
N ARG A 127 -19.81 11.88 1.94
CA ARG A 127 -20.25 12.82 2.97
C ARG A 127 -20.54 12.19 4.34
N ILE A 128 -19.91 11.05 4.65
CA ILE A 128 -19.96 10.46 5.98
C ILE A 128 -19.07 11.29 6.91
N SER A 129 -19.51 11.52 8.15
CA SER A 129 -18.71 12.24 9.14
C SER A 129 -17.33 11.57 9.33
N PHE A 130 -16.26 12.35 9.22
CA PHE A 130 -14.90 11.86 9.35
C PHE A 130 -14.64 11.10 10.67
N ARG A 131 -15.26 11.55 11.78
CA ARG A 131 -15.15 10.87 13.07
C ARG A 131 -15.73 9.46 13.04
N ARG A 132 -16.89 9.30 12.39
CA ARG A 132 -17.54 8.00 12.23
C ARG A 132 -16.73 7.09 11.31
N ALA A 133 -16.28 7.61 10.17
CA ALA A 133 -15.47 6.86 9.21
C ALA A 133 -14.19 6.32 9.85
N MET A 134 -13.43 7.18 10.55
CA MET A 134 -12.20 6.79 11.23
C MET A 134 -12.45 5.72 12.31
N LYS A 135 -13.41 5.95 13.22
CA LYS A 135 -13.70 4.99 14.30
C LYS A 135 -14.18 3.64 13.77
N GLN A 136 -15.03 3.63 12.75
CA GLN A 136 -15.51 2.39 12.14
C GLN A 136 -14.36 1.57 11.52
N CYS A 137 -13.47 2.23 10.77
CA CYS A 137 -12.32 1.54 10.18
C CYS A 137 -11.34 1.04 11.24
N MET A 138 -11.11 1.83 12.32
CA MET A 138 -10.27 1.40 13.44
C MET A 138 -10.83 0.15 14.13
N GLN A 139 -12.12 0.14 14.44
CA GLN A 139 -12.77 -1.02 15.06
C GLN A 139 -12.69 -2.28 14.18
N LYS A 140 -12.84 -2.14 12.85
CA LYS A 140 -12.68 -3.26 11.92
C LYS A 140 -11.26 -3.81 11.93
N ALA A 141 -10.25 -2.93 11.87
CA ALA A 141 -8.85 -3.33 11.89
C ALA A 141 -8.47 -4.03 13.22
N MET A 142 -8.93 -3.53 14.36
CA MET A 142 -8.70 -4.17 15.65
C MET A 142 -9.38 -5.54 15.75
N LYS A 143 -10.61 -5.68 15.22
CA LYS A 143 -11.30 -6.98 15.13
C LYS A 143 -10.61 -7.97 14.21
N ALA A 144 -9.97 -7.48 13.14
CA ALA A 144 -9.17 -8.30 12.22
C ALA A 144 -7.79 -8.69 12.77
N GLY A 145 -7.49 -8.35 14.04
CA GLY A 145 -6.27 -8.78 14.72
C GLY A 145 -5.09 -7.82 14.66
N ALA A 146 -5.29 -6.56 14.25
CA ALA A 146 -4.27 -5.55 14.38
C ALA A 146 -3.97 -5.25 15.86
N LEU A 147 -2.69 -5.16 16.24
CA LEU A 147 -2.27 -4.85 17.61
C LEU A 147 -2.36 -3.34 17.93
N GLY A 148 -2.48 -2.53 16.93
CA GLY A 148 -2.69 -1.11 17.07
C GLY A 148 -2.89 -0.41 15.73
N ILE A 149 -3.69 0.64 15.74
CA ILE A 149 -3.98 1.47 14.58
C ILE A 149 -3.97 2.96 14.95
N LYS A 150 -3.43 3.76 14.04
CA LYS A 150 -3.51 5.22 14.09
C LYS A 150 -4.02 5.72 12.75
N THR A 151 -5.04 6.54 12.79
CA THR A 151 -5.57 7.24 11.62
C THR A 151 -5.42 8.74 11.80
N SER A 152 -5.09 9.45 10.75
CA SER A 152 -4.97 10.91 10.74
C SER A 152 -5.63 11.46 9.48
N VAL A 153 -6.47 12.45 9.64
CA VAL A 153 -7.18 13.11 8.54
C VAL A 153 -6.87 14.60 8.62
N SER A 154 -6.46 15.17 7.49
CA SER A 154 -5.99 16.55 7.38
C SER A 154 -6.68 17.26 6.21
N GLY A 155 -7.18 18.46 6.44
CA GLY A 155 -7.86 19.27 5.43
C GLY A 155 -9.03 20.08 6.01
N ARG A 156 -9.94 20.51 5.15
CA ARG A 156 -11.18 21.21 5.52
C ARG A 156 -12.24 20.22 6.00
N LEU A 157 -12.08 19.74 7.24
CA LEU A 157 -12.92 18.71 7.81
C LEU A 157 -14.36 19.19 8.04
N GLY A 158 -15.32 18.50 7.40
CA GLY A 158 -16.73 18.86 7.46
C GLY A 158 -17.08 20.17 6.73
N GLY A 159 -16.21 20.64 5.82
CA GLY A 159 -16.40 21.88 5.09
C GLY A 159 -16.00 23.16 5.84
N ALA A 160 -15.28 23.03 6.97
CA ALA A 160 -14.78 24.18 7.72
C ALA A 160 -13.82 25.04 6.88
N ASP A 161 -13.86 26.37 7.06
CA ASP A 161 -13.00 27.29 6.30
C ASP A 161 -11.52 27.10 6.62
N MET A 162 -11.19 26.87 7.88
CA MET A 162 -9.83 26.60 8.31
C MET A 162 -9.55 25.10 8.28
N ALA A 163 -8.47 24.72 7.60
CA ALA A 163 -7.99 23.36 7.60
C ALA A 163 -7.41 22.98 8.96
N ARG A 164 -7.66 21.75 9.39
CA ARG A 164 -7.09 21.19 10.61
C ARG A 164 -6.74 19.72 10.42
N THR A 165 -5.92 19.20 11.33
CA THR A 165 -5.57 17.79 11.39
C THR A 165 -6.17 17.16 12.63
N GLU A 166 -6.94 16.10 12.46
CA GLU A 166 -7.44 15.28 13.55
C GLU A 166 -6.88 13.85 13.44
N PHE A 167 -6.56 13.25 14.57
CA PHE A 167 -6.06 11.87 14.60
C PHE A 167 -6.67 11.10 15.76
N TYR A 168 -6.87 9.82 15.53
CA TYR A 168 -7.26 8.84 16.55
C TYR A 168 -6.26 7.70 16.54
N LYS A 169 -6.04 7.12 17.72
CA LYS A 169 -5.20 5.95 17.90
C LYS A 169 -5.88 4.96 18.85
N GLU A 170 -5.66 3.68 18.58
CA GLU A 170 -6.11 2.57 19.41
C GLU A 170 -5.02 1.50 19.44
N GLY A 171 -4.76 0.93 20.62
CA GLY A 171 -3.65 0.00 20.82
C GLY A 171 -2.27 0.67 20.82
N THR A 172 -1.23 -0.14 20.63
CA THR A 172 0.17 0.28 20.65
C THR A 172 0.71 0.45 19.23
N ILE A 173 1.49 1.51 18.98
CA ILE A 173 2.12 1.75 17.68
C ILE A 173 3.55 2.23 17.90
N PRO A 174 4.52 1.31 18.00
CA PRO A 174 5.91 1.63 18.26
C PRO A 174 6.61 2.09 16.98
N LEU A 175 6.43 3.36 16.58
CA LEU A 175 6.97 3.90 15.32
C LEU A 175 8.50 3.89 15.27
N GLN A 176 9.17 3.99 16.42
CA GLN A 176 10.63 4.03 16.52
C GLN A 176 11.28 2.65 16.47
N THR A 177 10.54 1.59 16.82
CA THR A 177 11.07 0.21 16.85
C THR A 177 11.21 -0.32 15.43
N LEU A 178 12.44 -0.59 14.98
CA LEU A 178 12.72 -1.06 13.62
C LEU A 178 12.14 -2.45 13.34
N ARG A 179 12.15 -3.34 14.33
CA ARG A 179 11.60 -4.69 14.22
C ARG A 179 10.05 -4.74 14.20
N ALA A 180 9.39 -3.63 14.53
CA ALA A 180 7.94 -3.56 14.49
C ALA A 180 7.43 -3.52 13.05
N ASN A 181 6.57 -4.47 12.69
CA ASN A 181 5.92 -4.51 11.39
C ASN A 181 4.77 -3.50 11.35
N ILE A 182 5.08 -2.29 10.88
CA ILE A 182 4.11 -1.22 10.71
C ILE A 182 3.82 -1.06 9.23
N ASP A 183 2.55 -1.19 8.89
CA ASP A 183 2.05 -0.89 7.57
C ASP A 183 1.58 0.57 7.51
N TYR A 184 1.77 1.22 6.36
CA TYR A 184 1.46 2.63 6.17
C TYR A 184 0.72 2.83 4.86
N GLY A 185 -0.42 3.51 4.93
CA GLY A 185 -1.20 3.91 3.77
C GLY A 185 -1.45 5.41 3.76
N PHE A 186 -1.43 5.97 2.56
CA PHE A 186 -1.79 7.36 2.29
C PHE A 186 -2.73 7.43 1.10
N TYR A 187 -3.81 8.17 1.25
CA TYR A 187 -4.73 8.45 0.16
C TYR A 187 -5.40 9.82 0.35
N GLU A 188 -5.85 10.41 -0.74
CA GLU A 188 -6.52 11.71 -0.76
C GLU A 188 -7.98 11.53 -1.21
N ALA A 189 -8.91 12.10 -0.45
CA ALA A 189 -10.32 12.16 -0.79
C ALA A 189 -10.61 13.46 -1.51
N ASP A 190 -11.29 13.40 -2.66
CA ASP A 190 -11.74 14.55 -3.42
C ASP A 190 -13.11 14.99 -2.94
N THR A 191 -13.14 16.09 -2.19
CA THR A 191 -14.41 16.65 -1.67
C THR A 191 -14.75 17.97 -2.38
N THR A 192 -16.00 18.40 -2.28
CA THR A 192 -16.46 19.68 -2.85
C THR A 192 -15.71 20.90 -2.30
N TYR A 193 -15.12 20.78 -1.11
CA TYR A 193 -14.36 21.85 -0.43
C TYR A 193 -12.86 21.74 -0.61
N GLY A 194 -12.38 20.79 -1.40
CA GLY A 194 -10.97 20.52 -1.63
C GLY A 194 -10.55 19.11 -1.23
N LYS A 195 -9.26 18.83 -1.33
CA LYS A 195 -8.68 17.52 -0.99
C LYS A 195 -8.52 17.36 0.51
N ILE A 196 -8.84 16.16 1.00
CA ILE A 196 -8.62 15.74 2.39
C ILE A 196 -7.62 14.59 2.37
N GLY A 197 -6.44 14.79 2.96
CA GLY A 197 -5.41 13.77 3.08
C GLY A 197 -5.67 12.84 4.25
N VAL A 198 -5.64 11.53 3.99
CA VAL A 198 -5.80 10.47 5.00
C VAL A 198 -4.52 9.68 5.11
N LYS A 199 -4.01 9.53 6.34
CA LYS A 199 -2.84 8.71 6.67
C LYS A 199 -3.23 7.65 7.68
N VAL A 200 -2.84 6.41 7.42
CA VAL A 200 -3.14 5.26 8.27
C VAL A 200 -1.85 4.51 8.60
N TRP A 201 -1.67 4.15 9.86
CA TRP A 201 -0.60 3.29 10.36
C TRP A 201 -1.24 2.11 11.07
N ILE A 202 -0.86 0.90 10.69
CA ILE A 202 -1.36 -0.35 11.31
C ILE A 202 -0.16 -1.14 11.80
N TYR A 203 -0.19 -1.50 13.06
CA TYR A 203 0.82 -2.34 13.70
C TYR A 203 0.36 -3.79 13.71
N LYS A 204 1.14 -4.66 13.05
CA LYS A 204 0.83 -6.10 12.87
C LYS A 204 1.64 -6.99 13.83
N GLY A 205 2.55 -6.43 14.61
CA GLY A 205 3.41 -7.19 15.52
C GLY A 205 4.89 -6.99 15.24
N GLU A 206 5.75 -7.70 15.97
CA GLU A 206 7.20 -7.65 15.81
C GLU A 206 7.70 -8.81 14.94
N VAL A 207 8.64 -8.52 14.05
CA VAL A 207 9.35 -9.51 13.26
C VAL A 207 10.71 -9.75 13.92
N LEU A 208 10.84 -10.87 14.62
CA LEU A 208 12.11 -11.33 15.20
C LEU A 208 12.83 -12.19 14.17
N LYS A 209 14.13 -11.96 13.98
CA LYS A 209 14.95 -12.89 13.21
C LYS A 209 14.92 -14.24 13.93
N ALA A 210 14.55 -15.31 13.23
CA ALA A 210 14.68 -16.65 13.76
C ALA A 210 16.15 -16.84 14.18
N LYS A 211 16.40 -17.27 15.42
CA LYS A 211 17.73 -17.68 15.85
C LYS A 211 18.15 -18.81 14.91
N GLN A 212 19.17 -18.60 14.09
CA GLN A 212 19.85 -19.70 13.44
C GLN A 212 20.45 -20.53 14.58
N ASN A 213 19.80 -21.65 14.91
CA ASN A 213 20.40 -22.67 15.73
C ASN A 213 21.57 -23.22 14.91
N ASN A 214 22.77 -22.69 15.15
CA ASN A 214 24.00 -23.35 14.78
C ASN A 214 24.08 -24.61 15.64
N ALA A 215 23.44 -25.68 15.22
CA ALA A 215 23.81 -27.01 15.63
C ALA A 215 25.18 -27.30 15.01
N LYS A 216 26.24 -26.82 15.66
CA LYS A 216 27.56 -27.43 15.50
C LYS A 216 27.43 -28.80 16.13
N GLY A 217 27.16 -29.80 15.31
CA GLY A 217 27.45 -31.18 15.64
C GLY A 217 28.93 -31.27 15.87
N GLY A 218 29.33 -31.50 17.11
CA GLY A 218 30.63 -32.06 17.41
C GLY A 218 30.60 -33.50 16.94
N GLU A 219 31.38 -33.80 15.97
CA GLU A 219 31.91 -35.16 15.76
C GLU A 219 33.25 -35.25 16.49
N GLU A 220 33.28 -36.08 17.53
CA GLU A 220 34.47 -36.77 18.00
C GLU A 220 34.61 -38.06 17.22
#